data_967fa4cd6215f4c97e6890deee361acf
#
_entry.id   967fa4cd6215f4c97e6890deee361acf
#
_cell.length_a   1.000
_cell.length_b   1.000
_cell.length_c   1.000
_cell.angle_alpha   90.00
_cell.angle_beta   90.00
_cell.angle_gamma   90.00
#
_symmetry.space_group_name_H-M   'P 1'
#
loop_
_entity.id
_entity.type
_entity.pdbx_description
1 polymer ?
#
loop_
_entity_poly.entity_id
_entity_poly.type
_entity_poly.pdbx_seq_one_letter_code
_entity_poly.pdbx_strand_id
1 'polypeptide(L)'
;MLRTVIVEDELLSLNRMKRFVSEHPKYELIGAYIDPFEALKDIPHLKADVLFTDIDMPGLNGLQLAERVKSDSLQIVFTTAFREYAVDAFRIEAVDYLLKPITHRAIDSLAFKLEKMKRYLAIQAMESRAPGMTVRCFGSFQTTNRVGEIVKWPTKKTEEMFAYFIVKEGQIVNKWTIADMLWPEMDSSRAIHNVYNTIYRLKKTFEKYSLPLSIRAINEGYVLEIEGEAEVDFYRIRDLSAQRDLTADQLQHMYDLYAGPLFNDKDYAWSIHLKESFDVLFHYKRRGSDIDSRLELLD
;
A
#
# COMPACT_ATOMS: atom_id res chain seq x y z
N MET A 1 0.07 22.92 3.06
CA MET A 1 0.41 23.93 2.03
C MET A 1 0.80 23.21 0.75
N LEU A 2 0.62 23.84 -0.40
CA LEU A 2 0.98 23.33 -1.74
C LEU A 2 2.41 23.79 -2.07
N ARG A 3 3.37 22.89 -2.06
CA ARG A 3 4.77 23.19 -2.41
C ARG A 3 4.85 23.49 -3.91
N THR A 4 5.16 24.74 -4.24
CA THR A 4 4.93 25.31 -5.55
C THR A 4 6.22 25.76 -6.21
N VAL A 5 6.37 25.36 -7.46
CA VAL A 5 7.42 25.84 -8.37
C VAL A 5 6.80 26.68 -9.47
N ILE A 6 7.49 27.74 -9.89
CA ILE A 6 7.09 28.62 -11.00
C ILE A 6 8.23 28.63 -12.01
N VAL A 7 7.89 28.47 -13.30
CA VAL A 7 8.82 28.61 -14.43
C VAL A 7 8.22 29.58 -15.42
N GLU A 8 8.91 30.69 -15.67
CA GLU A 8 8.43 31.80 -16.49
C GLU A 8 9.64 32.61 -16.98
N ASP A 9 9.84 32.70 -18.25
CA ASP A 9 11.01 33.37 -18.86
C ASP A 9 10.93 34.90 -18.81
N GLU A 10 9.72 35.48 -18.71
CA GLU A 10 9.53 36.90 -18.54
C GLU A 10 9.61 37.32 -17.08
N LEU A 11 10.66 38.08 -16.71
CA LEU A 11 10.94 38.48 -15.31
C LEU A 11 9.77 39.24 -14.65
N LEU A 12 9.03 40.06 -15.36
CA LEU A 12 7.88 40.80 -14.82
C LEU A 12 6.73 39.87 -14.49
N SER A 13 6.42 38.90 -15.35
CA SER A 13 5.41 37.87 -15.15
C SER A 13 5.80 36.92 -14.01
N LEU A 14 7.06 36.51 -13.96
CA LEU A 14 7.59 35.70 -12.86
C LEU A 14 7.42 36.41 -11.53
N ASN A 15 7.85 37.67 -11.40
CA ASN A 15 7.74 38.43 -10.16
C ASN A 15 6.28 38.63 -9.73
N ARG A 16 5.38 38.81 -10.66
CA ARG A 16 3.95 38.91 -10.41
C ARG A 16 3.39 37.60 -9.86
N MET A 17 3.73 36.47 -10.47
CA MET A 17 3.31 35.14 -10.03
C MET A 17 3.91 34.80 -8.66
N LYS A 18 5.20 35.09 -8.45
CA LYS A 18 5.83 34.92 -7.13
C LYS A 18 5.06 35.64 -6.04
N ARG A 19 4.66 36.89 -6.28
CA ARG A 19 3.87 37.66 -5.32
C ARG A 19 2.53 37.02 -5.04
N PHE A 20 1.76 36.64 -6.07
CA PHE A 20 0.46 35.99 -5.90
C PHE A 20 0.54 34.68 -5.12
N VAL A 21 1.53 33.84 -5.42
CA VAL A 21 1.75 32.58 -4.76
C VAL A 21 2.21 32.78 -3.31
N SER A 22 3.15 33.71 -3.06
CA SER A 22 3.71 33.94 -1.71
C SER A 22 2.74 34.65 -0.76
N GLU A 23 1.84 35.49 -1.27
CA GLU A 23 0.81 36.16 -0.45
C GLU A 23 -0.37 35.23 -0.12
N HIS A 24 -0.51 34.09 -0.81
CA HIS A 24 -1.63 33.21 -0.62
C HIS A 24 -1.36 32.08 0.41
N PRO A 25 -2.18 31.92 1.49
CA PRO A 25 -1.87 31.06 2.63
C PRO A 25 -1.78 29.56 2.31
N LYS A 26 -2.29 29.10 1.17
CA LYS A 26 -2.31 27.69 0.78
C LYS A 26 -1.08 27.25 -0.01
N TYR A 27 -0.32 28.20 -0.57
CA TYR A 27 0.89 27.91 -1.32
C TYR A 27 2.15 28.14 -0.52
N GLU A 28 3.17 27.39 -0.83
CA GLU A 28 4.54 27.53 -0.35
C GLU A 28 5.47 27.59 -1.55
N LEU A 29 6.01 28.76 -1.88
CA LEU A 29 6.92 28.94 -3.00
C LEU A 29 8.29 28.31 -2.66
N ILE A 30 8.65 27.21 -3.34
CA ILE A 30 9.90 26.46 -3.09
C ILE A 30 10.91 26.61 -4.23
N GLY A 31 10.51 27.15 -5.37
CA GLY A 31 11.38 27.41 -6.53
C GLY A 31 10.74 28.38 -7.51
N ALA A 32 11.56 29.22 -8.15
CA ALA A 32 11.10 30.12 -9.20
C ALA A 32 12.24 30.32 -10.20
N TYR A 33 12.01 30.00 -11.46
CA TYR A 33 13.02 29.89 -12.50
C TYR A 33 12.65 30.73 -13.72
N ILE A 34 13.65 31.43 -14.28
CA ILE A 34 13.57 32.10 -15.59
C ILE A 34 14.03 31.14 -16.68
N ASP A 35 15.01 30.28 -16.36
CA ASP A 35 15.54 29.29 -17.30
C ASP A 35 14.87 27.94 -17.09
N PRO A 36 14.11 27.42 -18.08
CA PRO A 36 13.46 26.13 -18.00
C PRO A 36 14.45 24.94 -17.89
N PHE A 37 15.70 25.11 -18.33
CA PHE A 37 16.72 24.06 -18.19
C PHE A 37 17.24 23.94 -16.74
N GLU A 38 17.32 25.04 -16.00
CA GLU A 38 17.60 25.01 -14.55
C GLU A 38 16.44 24.33 -13.81
N ALA A 39 15.20 24.72 -14.12
CA ALA A 39 14.00 24.11 -13.56
C ALA A 39 13.95 22.60 -13.79
N LEU A 40 14.30 22.14 -15.02
CA LEU A 40 14.33 20.71 -15.37
C LEU A 40 15.27 19.90 -14.48
N LYS A 41 16.40 20.48 -14.07
CA LYS A 41 17.37 19.80 -13.18
C LYS A 41 16.88 19.74 -11.74
N ASP A 42 16.26 20.81 -11.26
CA ASP A 42 15.96 20.98 -9.85
C ASP A 42 14.62 20.37 -9.44
N ILE A 43 13.56 20.48 -10.27
CA ILE A 43 12.20 20.02 -9.95
C ILE A 43 12.15 18.58 -9.44
N PRO A 44 12.85 17.59 -10.02
CA PRO A 44 12.82 16.20 -9.53
C PRO A 44 13.28 16.04 -8.07
N HIS A 45 14.09 16.98 -7.57
CA HIS A 45 14.66 16.96 -6.22
C HIS A 45 13.85 17.77 -5.21
N LEU A 46 13.00 18.69 -5.69
CA LEU A 46 12.27 19.64 -4.84
C LEU A 46 11.02 19.04 -4.16
N LYS A 47 10.55 17.86 -4.57
CA LYS A 47 9.27 17.28 -4.09
C LYS A 47 8.12 18.30 -4.16
N ALA A 48 7.98 18.94 -5.31
CA ALA A 48 6.94 19.93 -5.57
C ALA A 48 5.55 19.25 -5.69
N ASP A 49 4.51 19.92 -5.19
CA ASP A 49 3.12 19.52 -5.38
C ASP A 49 2.51 20.15 -6.64
N VAL A 50 2.97 21.36 -6.98
CA VAL A 50 2.42 22.16 -8.08
C VAL A 50 3.55 22.79 -8.88
N LEU A 51 3.44 22.70 -10.19
CA LEU A 51 4.26 23.41 -11.16
C LEU A 51 3.37 24.40 -11.95
N PHE A 52 3.65 25.69 -11.80
CA PHE A 52 3.18 26.70 -12.74
C PHE A 52 4.26 26.89 -13.79
N THR A 53 3.94 26.72 -15.07
CA THR A 53 4.89 26.94 -16.16
C THR A 53 4.27 27.71 -17.30
N ASP A 54 4.97 28.70 -17.80
CA ASP A 54 4.61 29.28 -19.11
C ASP A 54 4.80 28.22 -20.18
N ILE A 55 3.97 28.28 -21.22
CA ILE A 55 4.10 27.40 -22.37
C ILE A 55 5.15 27.92 -23.34
N ASP A 56 5.14 29.23 -23.62
CA ASP A 56 5.94 29.83 -24.68
C ASP A 56 7.27 30.37 -24.13
N MET A 57 8.21 29.47 -23.92
CA MET A 57 9.56 29.79 -23.44
C MET A 57 10.62 29.37 -24.46
N PRO A 58 11.72 30.14 -24.60
CA PRO A 58 12.77 29.84 -25.57
C PRO A 58 13.55 28.59 -25.21
N GLY A 59 13.88 27.78 -26.19
CA GLY A 59 14.72 26.60 -26.07
C GLY A 59 13.99 25.36 -25.59
N LEU A 60 13.35 25.41 -24.40
CA LEU A 60 12.52 24.35 -23.85
C LEU A 60 11.16 24.92 -23.46
N ASN A 61 10.13 24.62 -24.25
CA ASN A 61 8.79 25.10 -23.94
C ASN A 61 8.16 24.39 -22.74
N GLY A 62 7.11 25.00 -22.14
CA GLY A 62 6.47 24.49 -20.93
C GLY A 62 5.83 23.12 -21.09
N LEU A 63 5.33 22.77 -22.27
CA LEU A 63 4.79 21.43 -22.54
C LEU A 63 5.90 20.36 -22.47
N GLN A 64 7.02 20.62 -23.11
CA GLN A 64 8.18 19.73 -23.08
C GLN A 64 8.80 19.63 -21.68
N LEU A 65 8.84 20.74 -20.94
CA LEU A 65 9.28 20.73 -19.53
C LEU A 65 8.36 19.83 -18.70
N ALA A 66 7.05 20.06 -18.80
CA ALA A 66 6.04 19.31 -18.06
C ALA A 66 6.12 17.80 -18.32
N GLU A 67 6.26 17.37 -19.58
CA GLU A 67 6.43 15.97 -19.93
C GLU A 67 7.67 15.32 -19.28
N ARG A 68 8.79 16.07 -19.18
CA ARG A 68 10.05 15.55 -18.63
C ARG A 68 10.09 15.49 -17.11
N VAL A 69 9.33 16.37 -16.41
CA VAL A 69 9.26 16.41 -14.94
C VAL A 69 8.01 15.75 -14.39
N LYS A 70 7.12 15.23 -15.25
CA LYS A 70 5.87 14.58 -14.86
C LYS A 70 6.10 13.48 -13.82
N SER A 71 5.33 13.52 -12.76
CA SER A 71 5.26 12.46 -11.75
C SER A 71 3.84 12.35 -11.22
N ASP A 72 3.47 11.23 -10.62
CA ASP A 72 2.10 10.97 -10.12
C ASP A 72 1.63 11.97 -9.05
N SER A 73 2.56 12.66 -8.38
CA SER A 73 2.26 13.62 -7.33
C SER A 73 2.33 15.07 -7.78
N LEU A 74 2.94 15.37 -8.94
CA LEU A 74 3.13 16.74 -9.44
C LEU A 74 1.95 17.21 -10.27
N GLN A 75 1.24 18.21 -9.79
CA GLN A 75 0.12 18.85 -10.48
C GLN A 75 0.65 19.97 -11.39
N ILE A 76 0.37 19.87 -12.68
CA ILE A 76 0.85 20.85 -13.67
C ILE A 76 -0.25 21.85 -13.98
N VAL A 77 0.09 23.12 -13.95
CA VAL A 77 -0.76 24.25 -14.35
C VAL A 77 -0.01 25.11 -15.36
N PHE A 78 -0.56 25.21 -16.56
CA PHE A 78 0.02 26.07 -17.58
C PHE A 78 -0.45 27.51 -17.45
N THR A 79 0.47 28.42 -17.73
CA THR A 79 0.19 29.87 -17.88
C THR A 79 0.58 30.29 -19.27
N THR A 80 -0.22 31.08 -19.97
CA THR A 80 0.09 31.52 -21.35
C THR A 80 -0.79 32.67 -21.81
N ALA A 81 -0.33 33.41 -22.81
CA ALA A 81 -1.11 34.43 -23.51
C ALA A 81 -2.04 33.84 -24.60
N PHE A 82 -1.84 32.58 -25.01
CA PHE A 82 -2.49 31.99 -26.18
C PHE A 82 -3.51 30.93 -25.80
N ARG A 83 -4.67 30.92 -26.44
CA ARG A 83 -5.75 29.93 -26.17
C ARG A 83 -5.58 28.60 -26.88
N GLU A 84 -4.80 28.58 -27.94
CA GLU A 84 -4.63 27.45 -28.86
C GLU A 84 -3.93 26.23 -28.21
N TYR A 85 -3.09 26.45 -27.21
CA TYR A 85 -2.38 25.38 -26.51
C TYR A 85 -3.25 24.58 -25.50
N ALA A 86 -4.52 24.96 -25.32
CA ALA A 86 -5.39 24.27 -24.37
C ALA A 86 -5.58 22.75 -24.68
N VAL A 87 -5.59 22.39 -25.96
CA VAL A 87 -5.70 20.99 -26.40
C VAL A 87 -4.44 20.20 -26.07
N ASP A 88 -3.26 20.80 -26.23
CA ASP A 88 -1.98 20.13 -25.91
C ASP A 88 -1.76 20.03 -24.40
N ALA A 89 -2.17 21.04 -23.62
CA ALA A 89 -2.19 20.98 -22.16
C ALA A 89 -3.06 19.83 -21.65
N PHE A 90 -4.20 19.56 -22.29
CA PHE A 90 -5.09 18.46 -21.95
C PHE A 90 -4.44 17.09 -22.20
N ARG A 91 -3.62 16.92 -23.24
CA ARG A 91 -2.88 15.68 -23.52
C ARG A 91 -1.87 15.33 -22.44
N ILE A 92 -1.31 16.33 -21.75
CA ILE A 92 -0.35 16.17 -20.65
C ILE A 92 -1.07 15.92 -19.31
N GLU A 93 -2.41 15.93 -19.29
CA GLU A 93 -3.23 15.80 -18.07
C GLU A 93 -3.00 16.95 -17.08
N ALA A 94 -2.77 18.16 -17.58
CA ALA A 94 -2.65 19.36 -16.76
C ALA A 94 -3.93 19.57 -15.93
N VAL A 95 -3.75 19.97 -14.67
CA VAL A 95 -4.87 20.22 -13.76
C VAL A 95 -5.65 21.45 -14.18
N ASP A 96 -4.95 22.44 -14.72
CA ASP A 96 -5.57 23.67 -15.21
C ASP A 96 -4.70 24.40 -16.22
N TYR A 97 -5.31 25.44 -16.80
CA TYR A 97 -4.73 26.29 -17.84
C TYR A 97 -5.17 27.74 -17.60
N LEU A 98 -4.21 28.61 -17.27
CA LEU A 98 -4.48 30.01 -16.95
C LEU A 98 -4.06 30.94 -18.08
N LEU A 99 -5.00 31.74 -18.57
CA LEU A 99 -4.71 32.79 -19.54
C LEU A 99 -4.15 34.03 -18.85
N LYS A 100 -3.05 34.56 -19.38
CA LYS A 100 -2.51 35.88 -19.02
C LYS A 100 -3.45 37.02 -19.50
N PRO A 101 -3.70 38.05 -18.67
CA PRO A 101 -3.08 38.37 -17.41
C PRO A 101 -3.68 37.58 -16.25
N ILE A 102 -2.82 36.91 -15.48
CA ILE A 102 -3.24 36.14 -14.33
C ILE A 102 -3.69 37.09 -13.22
N THR A 103 -4.77 36.70 -12.50
CA THR A 103 -5.37 37.49 -11.41
C THR A 103 -5.31 36.74 -10.09
N HIS A 104 -5.33 37.46 -8.96
CA HIS A 104 -5.47 36.83 -7.63
C HIS A 104 -6.64 35.87 -7.57
N ARG A 105 -7.81 36.27 -8.09
CA ARG A 105 -9.01 35.43 -8.11
C ARG A 105 -8.81 34.10 -8.85
N ALA A 106 -8.01 34.09 -9.91
CA ALA A 106 -7.68 32.85 -10.62
C ALA A 106 -6.82 31.92 -9.74
N ILE A 107 -5.82 32.47 -9.04
CA ILE A 107 -4.97 31.72 -8.11
C ILE A 107 -5.77 31.19 -6.91
N ASP A 108 -6.67 32.00 -6.32
CA ASP A 108 -7.53 31.58 -5.22
C ASP A 108 -8.46 30.42 -5.62
N SER A 109 -9.12 30.54 -6.77
CA SER A 109 -10.01 29.48 -7.30
C SER A 109 -9.25 28.17 -7.54
N LEU A 110 -8.05 28.29 -8.11
CA LEU A 110 -7.18 27.17 -8.42
C LEU A 110 -6.66 26.47 -7.16
N ALA A 111 -6.34 27.22 -6.10
CA ALA A 111 -5.85 26.66 -4.83
C ALA A 111 -6.79 25.59 -4.27
N PHE A 112 -8.10 25.83 -4.36
CA PHE A 112 -9.10 24.86 -3.87
C PHE A 112 -9.11 23.58 -4.70
N LYS A 113 -9.00 23.70 -6.03
CA LYS A 113 -8.95 22.56 -6.96
C LYS A 113 -7.70 21.72 -6.72
N LEU A 114 -6.53 22.36 -6.58
CA LEU A 114 -5.25 21.71 -6.35
C LEU A 114 -5.19 20.99 -4.99
N GLU A 115 -5.72 21.59 -3.92
CA GLU A 115 -5.80 20.92 -2.62
C GLU A 115 -6.70 19.69 -2.67
N LYS A 116 -7.84 19.79 -3.34
CA LYS A 116 -8.74 18.64 -3.52
C LYS A 116 -8.04 17.51 -4.26
N MET A 117 -7.30 17.84 -5.33
CA MET A 117 -6.54 16.87 -6.10
C MET A 117 -5.39 16.28 -5.28
N LYS A 118 -4.63 17.08 -4.53
CA LYS A 118 -3.58 16.60 -3.63
C LYS A 118 -4.12 15.60 -2.60
N ARG A 119 -5.28 15.87 -2.00
CA ARG A 119 -5.94 14.93 -1.07
C ARG A 119 -6.34 13.65 -1.78
N TYR A 120 -6.89 13.74 -2.97
CA TYR A 120 -7.29 12.57 -3.76
C TYR A 120 -6.06 11.70 -4.11
N LEU A 121 -4.98 12.30 -4.59
CA LEU A 121 -3.72 11.59 -4.89
C LEU A 121 -3.10 10.97 -3.62
N ALA A 122 -3.15 11.65 -2.48
CA ALA A 122 -2.68 11.12 -1.21
C ALA A 122 -3.51 9.91 -0.74
N ILE A 123 -4.84 9.95 -0.91
CA ILE A 123 -5.72 8.81 -0.60
C ILE A 123 -5.40 7.64 -1.53
N GLN A 124 -5.28 7.86 -2.84
CA GLN A 124 -4.89 6.81 -3.80
C GLN A 124 -3.51 6.22 -3.49
N ALA A 125 -2.53 7.04 -3.12
CA ALA A 125 -1.21 6.57 -2.73
C ALA A 125 -1.24 5.76 -1.42
N MET A 126 -2.13 6.10 -0.48
CA MET A 126 -2.38 5.30 0.73
C MET A 126 -3.09 3.97 0.40
N GLU A 127 -4.09 4.02 -0.46
CA GLU A 127 -4.79 2.82 -0.94
C GLU A 127 -3.87 1.89 -1.76
N SER A 128 -2.96 2.44 -2.55
CA SER A 128 -1.97 1.64 -3.28
C SER A 128 -0.89 1.03 -2.40
N ARG A 129 -0.65 1.60 -1.19
CA ARG A 129 0.28 1.07 -0.19
C ARG A 129 -0.39 0.14 0.82
N ALA A 130 -1.72 0.17 0.92
CA ALA A 130 -2.43 -0.77 1.77
C ALA A 130 -2.28 -2.18 1.19
N PRO A 131 -1.97 -3.19 2.02
CA PRO A 131 -1.91 -4.56 1.55
C PRO A 131 -3.25 -4.93 0.93
N GLY A 132 -3.22 -5.67 -0.18
CA GLY A 132 -4.44 -6.15 -0.85
C GLY A 132 -5.29 -7.04 0.05
N MET A 133 -4.67 -7.57 1.11
CA MET A 133 -5.29 -8.43 2.12
C MET A 133 -4.44 -8.41 3.40
N THR A 134 -5.12 -8.47 4.55
CA THR A 134 -4.47 -8.73 5.84
C THR A 134 -5.02 -10.02 6.44
N VAL A 135 -4.14 -10.91 6.90
CA VAL A 135 -4.50 -12.13 7.63
C VAL A 135 -3.86 -12.10 9.01
N ARG A 136 -4.69 -12.08 10.03
CA ARG A 136 -4.27 -12.20 11.44
C ARG A 136 -4.49 -13.63 11.89
N CYS A 137 -3.40 -14.30 12.23
CA CYS A 137 -3.38 -15.67 12.73
C CYS A 137 -3.17 -15.71 14.23
N PHE A 138 -2.49 -14.70 14.80
CA PHE A 138 -2.24 -14.60 16.24
C PHE A 138 -3.37 -13.83 16.94
N GLY A 139 -3.91 -14.43 18.03
CA GLY A 139 -5.15 -13.99 18.65
C GLY A 139 -6.37 -14.51 17.90
N SER A 140 -7.34 -13.65 17.62
CA SER A 140 -8.53 -14.03 16.85
C SER A 140 -8.22 -14.13 15.35
N PHE A 141 -8.50 -15.30 14.76
CA PHE A 141 -8.25 -15.52 13.33
C PHE A 141 -9.18 -14.67 12.47
N GLN A 142 -8.60 -13.75 11.70
CA GLN A 142 -9.35 -12.81 10.90
C GLN A 142 -8.66 -12.53 9.57
N THR A 143 -9.45 -12.41 8.51
CA THR A 143 -9.00 -11.95 7.19
C THR A 143 -9.76 -10.70 6.80
N THR A 144 -9.06 -9.67 6.32
CA THR A 144 -9.66 -8.46 5.77
C THR A 144 -9.18 -8.24 4.34
N ASN A 145 -10.04 -7.71 3.49
CA ASN A 145 -9.67 -7.30 2.13
C ASN A 145 -9.03 -5.89 2.15
N ARG A 146 -8.64 -5.40 0.96
CA ARG A 146 -7.96 -4.10 0.77
C ARG A 146 -8.71 -2.91 1.38
N VAL A 147 -10.04 -2.96 1.39
CA VAL A 147 -10.87 -1.88 1.95
C VAL A 147 -11.21 -2.07 3.42
N GLY A 148 -10.58 -3.06 4.09
CA GLY A 148 -10.79 -3.33 5.52
C GLY A 148 -12.05 -4.13 5.83
N GLU A 149 -12.77 -4.66 4.82
CA GLU A 149 -13.94 -5.49 5.04
C GLU A 149 -13.52 -6.88 5.54
N ILE A 150 -14.15 -7.33 6.64
CA ILE A 150 -13.90 -8.65 7.21
C ILE A 150 -14.51 -9.74 6.33
N VAL A 151 -13.69 -10.70 5.94
CA VAL A 151 -14.10 -11.85 5.14
C VAL A 151 -14.99 -12.78 5.99
N LYS A 152 -16.21 -13.02 5.52
CA LYS A 152 -17.13 -14.00 6.11
C LYS A 152 -17.05 -15.31 5.35
N TRP A 153 -16.49 -16.31 5.99
CA TRP A 153 -16.33 -17.63 5.39
C TRP A 153 -17.68 -18.39 5.35
N PRO A 154 -18.00 -19.08 4.24
CA PRO A 154 -19.28 -19.79 4.10
C PRO A 154 -19.50 -20.90 5.15
N THR A 155 -18.44 -21.56 5.57
CA THR A 155 -18.47 -22.59 6.62
C THR A 155 -17.19 -22.55 7.47
N LYS A 156 -17.25 -23.12 8.70
CA LYS A 156 -16.05 -23.29 9.54
C LYS A 156 -14.96 -24.09 8.82
N LYS A 157 -15.31 -25.15 8.04
CA LYS A 157 -14.35 -25.94 7.28
C LYS A 157 -13.71 -25.19 6.12
N THR A 158 -14.40 -24.21 5.54
CA THR A 158 -13.81 -23.31 4.51
C THR A 158 -12.77 -22.40 5.16
N GLU A 159 -13.06 -21.82 6.32
CA GLU A 159 -12.12 -21.00 7.09
C GLU A 159 -10.91 -21.83 7.56
N GLU A 160 -11.13 -23.02 8.09
CA GLU A 160 -10.11 -23.94 8.56
C GLU A 160 -9.15 -24.37 7.42
N MET A 161 -9.70 -24.70 6.26
CA MET A 161 -8.90 -25.03 5.07
C MET A 161 -8.05 -23.83 4.62
N PHE A 162 -8.59 -22.63 4.65
CA PHE A 162 -7.84 -21.42 4.33
C PHE A 162 -6.70 -21.20 5.33
N ALA A 163 -6.98 -21.29 6.64
CA ALA A 163 -5.96 -21.19 7.69
C ALA A 163 -4.82 -22.21 7.49
N TYR A 164 -5.15 -23.43 7.11
CA TYR A 164 -4.16 -24.46 6.84
C TYR A 164 -3.29 -24.10 5.62
N PHE A 165 -3.86 -23.63 4.52
CA PHE A 165 -3.10 -23.18 3.37
C PHE A 165 -2.20 -21.98 3.68
N ILE A 166 -2.64 -21.04 4.51
CA ILE A 166 -1.79 -19.92 4.97
C ILE A 166 -0.55 -20.49 5.70
N VAL A 167 -0.72 -21.41 6.62
CA VAL A 167 0.43 -22.02 7.35
C VAL A 167 1.37 -22.77 6.40
N LYS A 168 0.84 -23.37 5.33
CA LYS A 168 1.63 -24.11 4.33
C LYS A 168 2.35 -23.25 3.30
N GLU A 169 2.05 -21.97 3.21
CA GLU A 169 2.76 -20.95 2.42
C GLU A 169 3.28 -21.44 1.07
N GLY A 170 2.40 -21.55 0.09
CA GLY A 170 2.77 -21.94 -1.28
C GLY A 170 3.23 -23.39 -1.47
N GLN A 171 3.15 -24.23 -0.43
CA GLN A 171 3.41 -25.67 -0.56
C GLN A 171 2.22 -26.38 -1.18
N ILE A 172 2.51 -27.38 -2.02
CA ILE A 172 1.49 -28.26 -2.56
C ILE A 172 0.99 -29.18 -1.43
N VAL A 173 -0.29 -29.12 -1.12
CA VAL A 173 -0.92 -30.01 -0.13
C VAL A 173 -1.72 -31.07 -0.87
N ASN A 174 -1.41 -32.34 -0.61
CA ASN A 174 -2.12 -33.48 -1.20
C ASN A 174 -3.59 -33.48 -0.75
N LYS A 175 -4.51 -33.78 -1.67
CA LYS A 175 -5.95 -33.82 -1.39
C LYS A 175 -6.35 -34.81 -0.31
N TRP A 176 -5.65 -35.94 -0.21
CA TRP A 176 -5.87 -36.95 0.83
C TRP A 176 -5.46 -36.41 2.21
N THR A 177 -4.31 -35.72 2.30
CA THR A 177 -3.88 -35.04 3.52
C THR A 177 -4.92 -34.00 3.98
N ILE A 178 -5.50 -33.24 3.04
CA ILE A 178 -6.57 -32.28 3.38
C ILE A 178 -7.83 -33.02 3.86
N ALA A 179 -8.18 -34.12 3.22
CA ALA A 179 -9.35 -34.93 3.58
C ALA A 179 -9.20 -35.50 5.00
N ASP A 180 -8.07 -36.14 5.30
CA ASP A 180 -7.79 -36.77 6.58
C ASP A 180 -7.74 -35.74 7.72
N MET A 181 -7.17 -34.57 7.44
CA MET A 181 -7.06 -33.50 8.42
C MET A 181 -8.41 -32.84 8.76
N LEU A 182 -9.22 -32.54 7.75
CA LEU A 182 -10.47 -31.80 7.94
C LEU A 182 -11.68 -32.71 8.25
N TRP A 183 -11.64 -33.95 7.81
CA TRP A 183 -12.74 -34.91 7.97
C TRP A 183 -12.26 -36.32 8.37
N PRO A 184 -11.51 -36.45 9.49
CA PRO A 184 -10.88 -37.74 9.90
C PRO A 184 -11.90 -38.85 10.14
N GLU A 185 -13.13 -38.53 10.52
CA GLU A 185 -14.18 -39.49 10.82
C GLU A 185 -15.01 -39.90 9.60
N MET A 186 -14.72 -39.36 8.41
CA MET A 186 -15.46 -39.67 7.19
C MET A 186 -14.79 -40.76 6.35
N ASP A 187 -15.60 -41.50 5.58
CA ASP A 187 -15.05 -42.34 4.52
C ASP A 187 -14.33 -41.48 3.46
N SER A 188 -13.26 -42.05 2.92
CA SER A 188 -12.35 -41.37 2.00
C SER A 188 -13.06 -40.74 0.79
N SER A 189 -14.09 -41.40 0.23
CA SER A 189 -14.82 -40.90 -0.95
C SER A 189 -15.60 -39.63 -0.64
N ARG A 190 -16.31 -39.61 0.48
CA ARG A 190 -17.07 -38.45 0.95
C ARG A 190 -16.14 -37.32 1.37
N ALA A 191 -15.05 -37.64 2.06
CA ALA A 191 -14.06 -36.65 2.49
C ALA A 191 -13.44 -35.92 1.29
N ILE A 192 -13.07 -36.65 0.22
CA ILE A 192 -12.55 -36.06 -1.03
C ILE A 192 -13.60 -35.17 -1.72
N HIS A 193 -14.86 -35.59 -1.75
CA HIS A 193 -15.93 -34.76 -2.31
C HIS A 193 -16.08 -33.44 -1.52
N ASN A 194 -15.94 -33.49 -0.19
CA ASN A 194 -15.93 -32.30 0.65
C ASN A 194 -14.70 -31.38 0.39
N VAL A 195 -13.53 -31.95 0.10
CA VAL A 195 -12.36 -31.16 -0.34
C VAL A 195 -12.70 -30.37 -1.57
N TYR A 196 -13.22 -30.98 -2.63
CA TYR A 196 -13.57 -30.29 -3.88
C TYR A 196 -14.59 -29.16 -3.66
N ASN A 197 -15.64 -29.43 -2.89
CA ASN A 197 -16.66 -28.43 -2.57
C ASN A 197 -16.08 -27.26 -1.76
N THR A 198 -15.15 -27.55 -0.85
CA THR A 198 -14.54 -26.52 0.00
C THR A 198 -13.55 -25.67 -0.80
N ILE A 199 -12.77 -26.27 -1.71
CA ILE A 199 -11.91 -25.54 -2.66
C ILE A 199 -12.77 -24.62 -3.55
N TYR A 200 -13.90 -25.11 -4.07
CA TYR A 200 -14.80 -24.26 -4.84
C TYR A 200 -15.33 -23.07 -4.02
N ARG A 201 -15.73 -23.29 -2.76
CA ARG A 201 -16.17 -22.22 -1.86
C ARG A 201 -15.06 -21.21 -1.56
N LEU A 202 -13.82 -21.67 -1.38
CA LEU A 202 -12.66 -20.77 -1.21
C LEU A 202 -12.50 -19.86 -2.42
N LYS A 203 -12.46 -20.42 -3.64
CA LYS A 203 -12.35 -19.64 -4.89
C LYS A 203 -13.45 -18.59 -5.00
N LYS A 204 -14.69 -18.97 -4.71
CA LYS A 204 -15.84 -18.05 -4.72
C LYS A 204 -15.74 -16.97 -3.66
N THR A 205 -15.16 -17.28 -2.49
CA THR A 205 -14.92 -16.28 -1.43
C THR A 205 -13.83 -15.31 -1.86
N PHE A 206 -12.75 -15.77 -2.48
CA PHE A 206 -11.67 -14.90 -3.00
C PHE A 206 -12.21 -13.92 -4.05
N GLU A 207 -13.00 -14.40 -5.00
CA GLU A 207 -13.67 -13.56 -6.01
C GLU A 207 -14.58 -12.52 -5.35
N LYS A 208 -15.45 -12.95 -4.41
CA LYS A 208 -16.44 -12.08 -3.73
C LYS A 208 -15.79 -10.90 -3.01
N TYR A 209 -14.67 -11.15 -2.32
CA TYR A 209 -13.99 -10.13 -1.51
C TYR A 209 -12.80 -9.49 -2.24
N SER A 210 -12.60 -9.82 -3.52
CA SER A 210 -11.46 -9.35 -4.33
C SER A 210 -10.11 -9.57 -3.63
N LEU A 211 -9.94 -10.76 -3.02
CA LEU A 211 -8.70 -11.12 -2.37
C LEU A 211 -7.62 -11.44 -3.42
N PRO A 212 -6.36 -11.03 -3.24
CA PRO A 212 -5.26 -11.32 -4.16
C PRO A 212 -4.75 -12.77 -3.98
N LEU A 213 -5.65 -13.73 -4.14
CA LEU A 213 -5.43 -15.16 -3.87
C LEU A 213 -5.94 -16.03 -4.99
N SER A 214 -5.17 -17.06 -5.32
CA SER A 214 -5.63 -18.14 -6.18
C SER A 214 -5.33 -19.52 -5.60
N ILE A 215 -6.12 -20.52 -5.99
CA ILE A 215 -5.84 -21.93 -5.69
C ILE A 215 -5.69 -22.68 -6.99
N ARG A 216 -4.48 -23.23 -7.21
CA ARG A 216 -4.19 -24.11 -8.36
C ARG A 216 -4.19 -25.57 -7.94
N ALA A 217 -4.74 -26.42 -8.81
CA ALA A 217 -4.61 -27.86 -8.70
C ALA A 217 -3.28 -28.29 -9.36
N ILE A 218 -2.47 -29.04 -8.64
CA ILE A 218 -1.19 -29.58 -9.13
C ILE A 218 -1.13 -31.05 -8.76
N ASN A 219 -1.13 -31.92 -9.76
CA ASN A 219 -1.19 -33.37 -9.58
C ASN A 219 -2.37 -33.77 -8.66
N GLU A 220 -2.09 -34.49 -7.56
CA GLU A 220 -3.06 -34.95 -6.57
C GLU A 220 -3.26 -33.94 -5.42
N GLY A 221 -2.93 -32.66 -5.61
CA GLY A 221 -2.98 -31.66 -4.53
C GLY A 221 -3.37 -30.28 -4.98
N TYR A 222 -3.31 -29.36 -4.04
CA TYR A 222 -3.64 -27.94 -4.21
C TYR A 222 -2.57 -27.07 -3.61
N VAL A 223 -2.35 -25.93 -4.20
CA VAL A 223 -1.48 -24.87 -3.70
C VAL A 223 -2.24 -23.54 -3.65
N LEU A 224 -2.12 -22.82 -2.55
CA LEU A 224 -2.59 -21.43 -2.41
C LEU A 224 -1.46 -20.51 -2.83
N GLU A 225 -1.75 -19.58 -3.73
CA GLU A 225 -0.82 -18.54 -4.19
C GLU A 225 -1.36 -17.17 -3.84
N ILE A 226 -0.47 -16.29 -3.43
CA ILE A 226 -0.75 -14.87 -3.19
C ILE A 226 -0.30 -14.11 -4.44
N GLU A 227 -1.25 -13.50 -5.17
CA GLU A 227 -1.05 -12.83 -6.46
C GLU A 227 -0.83 -11.31 -6.34
N GLY A 228 -0.62 -10.81 -5.13
CA GLY A 228 -0.46 -9.39 -4.87
C GLY A 228 0.08 -9.11 -3.48
N GLU A 229 -0.12 -7.88 -3.00
CA GLU A 229 0.31 -7.49 -1.67
C GLU A 229 -0.61 -8.10 -0.60
N ALA A 230 -0.02 -8.82 0.33
CA ALA A 230 -0.70 -9.38 1.49
C ALA A 230 0.15 -9.23 2.74
N GLU A 231 -0.48 -8.86 3.84
CA GLU A 231 0.15 -8.85 5.15
C GLU A 231 -0.38 -10.03 5.96
N VAL A 232 0.52 -10.97 6.29
CA VAL A 232 0.20 -12.17 7.07
C VAL A 232 1.11 -12.18 8.29
N ASP A 233 0.54 -11.98 9.48
CA ASP A 233 1.29 -11.92 10.74
C ASP A 233 2.07 -13.21 11.01
N PHE A 234 1.52 -14.35 10.64
CA PHE A 234 2.17 -15.65 10.76
C PHE A 234 3.53 -15.71 10.04
N TYR A 235 3.61 -15.18 8.80
CA TYR A 235 4.86 -15.18 8.04
C TYR A 235 5.90 -14.26 8.70
N ARG A 236 5.47 -13.06 9.10
CA ARG A 236 6.35 -12.08 9.76
C ARG A 236 6.90 -12.62 11.07
N ILE A 237 6.06 -13.18 11.92
CA ILE A 237 6.47 -13.74 13.22
C ILE A 237 7.38 -14.95 13.01
N ARG A 238 7.07 -15.84 12.07
CA ARG A 238 7.91 -17.01 11.76
C ARG A 238 9.30 -16.57 11.28
N ASP A 239 9.37 -15.62 10.35
CA ASP A 239 10.63 -15.15 9.77
C ASP A 239 11.50 -14.42 10.80
N LEU A 240 10.90 -13.60 11.67
CA LEU A 240 11.58 -12.99 12.81
C LEU A 240 12.03 -14.07 13.82
N SER A 241 11.23 -15.08 14.04
CA SER A 241 11.53 -16.17 14.97
C SER A 241 12.72 -17.03 14.56
N ALA A 242 12.94 -17.19 13.25
CA ALA A 242 14.06 -17.95 12.69
C ALA A 242 15.41 -17.22 12.82
N GLN A 243 15.42 -15.93 13.12
CA GLN A 243 16.64 -15.15 13.34
C GLN A 243 17.19 -15.38 14.76
N ARG A 244 18.49 -15.61 14.86
CA ARG A 244 19.15 -15.83 16.17
C ARG A 244 19.19 -14.55 17.00
N ASP A 245 19.63 -13.45 16.37
CA ASP A 245 19.78 -12.15 17.03
C ASP A 245 18.80 -11.15 16.40
N LEU A 246 17.82 -10.73 17.19
CA LEU A 246 16.87 -9.68 16.80
C LEU A 246 17.33 -8.35 17.38
N THR A 247 17.22 -7.29 16.58
CA THR A 247 17.35 -5.92 17.10
C THR A 247 16.18 -5.60 18.04
N ALA A 248 16.34 -4.59 18.90
CA ALA A 248 15.27 -4.15 19.80
C ALA A 248 13.99 -3.77 19.04
N ASP A 249 14.12 -3.10 17.89
CA ASP A 249 12.99 -2.73 17.03
C ASP A 249 12.30 -3.95 16.41
N GLN A 250 13.06 -4.96 15.98
CA GLN A 250 12.52 -6.20 15.44
C GLN A 250 11.78 -7.01 16.52
N LEU A 251 12.32 -7.04 17.72
CA LEU A 251 11.70 -7.70 18.87
C LEU A 251 10.40 -6.99 19.26
N GLN A 252 10.42 -5.65 19.32
CA GLN A 252 9.21 -4.86 19.59
C GLN A 252 8.15 -5.11 18.52
N HIS A 253 8.53 -5.06 17.24
CA HIS A 253 7.62 -5.35 16.14
C HIS A 253 7.00 -6.75 16.21
N MET A 254 7.80 -7.76 16.58
CA MET A 254 7.28 -9.13 16.79
C MET A 254 6.24 -9.18 17.91
N TYR A 255 6.45 -8.43 19.01
CA TYR A 255 5.47 -8.36 20.10
C TYR A 255 4.20 -7.58 19.70
N ASP A 256 4.33 -6.53 18.89
CA ASP A 256 3.18 -5.76 18.39
C ASP A 256 2.27 -6.61 17.48
N LEU A 257 2.86 -7.55 16.73
CA LEU A 257 2.11 -8.50 15.89
C LEU A 257 1.44 -9.62 16.70
N TYR A 258 1.97 -9.94 17.89
CA TYR A 258 1.46 -11.02 18.72
C TYR A 258 0.27 -10.59 19.60
N ALA A 259 -0.93 -10.70 19.04
CA ALA A 259 -2.18 -10.37 19.75
C ALA A 259 -2.69 -11.51 20.67
N GLY A 260 -1.97 -12.63 20.79
CA GLY A 260 -2.33 -13.82 21.57
C GLY A 260 -1.88 -15.12 20.87
N PRO A 261 -2.22 -16.30 21.43
CA PRO A 261 -1.88 -17.59 20.83
C PRO A 261 -2.35 -17.72 19.37
N LEU A 262 -1.63 -18.50 18.58
CA LEU A 262 -1.99 -18.79 17.20
C LEU A 262 -3.42 -19.37 17.11
N PHE A 263 -4.30 -18.82 16.27
CA PHE A 263 -5.71 -19.25 16.13
C PHE A 263 -6.44 -19.41 17.49
N ASN A 264 -6.29 -18.45 18.38
CA ASN A 264 -6.75 -18.57 19.77
C ASN A 264 -8.25 -18.84 19.91
N ASP A 265 -9.06 -18.31 18.99
CA ASP A 265 -10.52 -18.48 18.97
C ASP A 265 -10.99 -19.70 18.13
N LYS A 266 -10.06 -20.57 17.70
CA LYS A 266 -10.35 -21.73 16.83
C LYS A 266 -9.85 -23.03 17.40
N ASP A 267 -10.68 -24.09 17.25
CA ASP A 267 -10.37 -25.46 17.65
C ASP A 267 -9.86 -26.28 16.44
N TYR A 268 -8.74 -25.83 15.85
CA TYR A 268 -8.11 -26.56 14.75
C TYR A 268 -7.15 -27.62 15.30
N ALA A 269 -7.55 -28.89 15.30
CA ALA A 269 -6.78 -30.01 15.87
C ALA A 269 -5.35 -30.09 15.30
N TRP A 270 -5.19 -29.83 13.99
CA TRP A 270 -3.88 -29.84 13.32
C TRP A 270 -2.93 -28.72 13.79
N SER A 271 -3.45 -27.67 14.39
CA SER A 271 -2.65 -26.49 14.80
C SER A 271 -2.11 -26.60 16.24
N ILE A 272 -2.46 -27.61 17.00
CA ILE A 272 -2.13 -27.71 18.44
C ILE A 272 -0.62 -27.64 18.70
N HIS A 273 0.17 -28.48 18.03
CA HIS A 273 1.64 -28.46 18.19
C HIS A 273 2.27 -27.17 17.70
N LEU A 274 1.67 -26.55 16.69
CA LEU A 274 2.16 -25.28 16.16
C LEU A 274 1.87 -24.14 17.16
N LYS A 275 0.69 -24.13 17.78
CA LYS A 275 0.34 -23.21 18.88
C LYS A 275 1.35 -23.32 20.02
N GLU A 276 1.56 -24.51 20.53
CA GLU A 276 2.50 -24.80 21.63
C GLU A 276 3.93 -24.33 21.29
N SER A 277 4.38 -24.57 20.06
CA SER A 277 5.71 -24.15 19.61
C SER A 277 5.89 -22.63 19.64
N PHE A 278 4.90 -21.89 19.18
CA PHE A 278 4.94 -20.42 19.22
C PHE A 278 4.80 -19.88 20.66
N ASP A 279 3.94 -20.47 21.49
CA ASP A 279 3.79 -20.05 22.89
C ASP A 279 5.10 -20.22 23.66
N VAL A 280 5.79 -21.34 23.49
CA VAL A 280 7.11 -21.59 24.11
C VAL A 280 8.13 -20.55 23.59
N LEU A 281 8.14 -20.28 22.29
CA LEU A 281 9.07 -19.33 21.68
C LEU A 281 8.88 -17.89 22.22
N PHE A 282 7.63 -17.43 22.32
CA PHE A 282 7.34 -16.10 22.86
C PHE A 282 7.70 -16.00 24.35
N HIS A 283 7.42 -17.02 25.14
CA HIS A 283 7.83 -17.06 26.55
C HIS A 283 9.34 -17.06 26.73
N TYR A 284 10.08 -17.75 25.88
CA TYR A 284 11.55 -17.78 25.92
C TYR A 284 12.17 -16.41 25.55
N LYS A 285 11.73 -15.80 24.46
CA LYS A 285 12.23 -14.50 24.01
C LYS A 285 11.89 -13.37 24.99
N ARG A 286 10.72 -13.43 25.64
CA ARG A 286 10.35 -12.48 26.69
C ARG A 286 11.25 -12.55 27.91
N ARG A 287 11.65 -13.75 28.34
CA ARG A 287 12.59 -13.92 29.46
C ARG A 287 14.00 -13.45 29.13
N GLY A 288 14.46 -13.61 27.90
CA GLY A 288 15.76 -13.10 27.43
C GLY A 288 15.81 -11.57 27.46
N SER A 289 14.76 -10.89 26.98
CA SER A 289 14.70 -9.43 27.04
C SER A 289 14.60 -8.85 28.47
N ASP A 290 13.96 -9.58 29.41
CA ASP A 290 13.91 -9.19 30.84
C ASP A 290 15.28 -9.36 31.54
N ILE A 291 16.15 -10.24 31.05
CA ILE A 291 17.50 -10.43 31.60
C ILE A 291 18.43 -9.33 31.08
N ASP A 292 18.36 -8.99 29.79
CA ASP A 292 19.19 -7.94 29.20
C ASP A 292 18.82 -6.54 29.74
N SER A 293 17.53 -6.23 29.93
CA SER A 293 17.10 -4.98 30.54
C SER A 293 17.45 -4.86 32.03
N ARG A 294 17.68 -5.98 32.75
CA ARG A 294 18.17 -5.97 34.14
C ARG A 294 19.68 -5.83 34.25
N LEU A 295 20.44 -6.20 33.21
CA LEU A 295 21.89 -6.00 33.17
C LEU A 295 22.26 -4.55 32.82
N GLU A 296 21.48 -3.86 31.96
CA GLU A 296 21.66 -2.44 31.65
C GLU A 296 21.30 -1.48 32.82
N LEU A 297 20.58 -1.96 33.84
CA LEU A 297 20.25 -1.16 35.06
C LEU A 297 21.27 -1.37 36.19
N LEU A 298 22.32 -2.16 35.96
CA LEU A 298 23.36 -2.47 36.96
C LEU A 298 24.76 -1.91 36.59
N ASP A 299 24.86 -1.24 35.46
CA ASP A 299 26.01 -0.38 35.05
C ASP A 299 25.62 1.11 35.13
#